data_56a1d39a9df7954efe4d833787000154
#
_entry.id   56a1d39a9df7954efe4d833787000154
#
_cell.length_a   1.000
_cell.length_b   1.000
_cell.length_c   1.000
_cell.angle_alpha   90.00
_cell.angle_beta   90.00
_cell.angle_gamma   90.00
#
_symmetry.space_group_name_H-M   'P 1'
#
loop_
_entity.id
_entity.type
_entity.pdbx_description
1 polymer ?
#
loop_
_entity_poly.entity_id
_entity_poly.type
_entity_poly.pdbx_seq_one_letter_code
_entity_poly.pdbx_strand_id
1 'polypeptide(L)'
;MVGLGEWLLKHYQKVLMVVLVLWGAHYAYTRPYSLGDPTTYVALIVGELLLVAVFHYRRVFFWVLMASFLWAGLTLPLKGVWGAARWPVLLCAAVVGLVLWLKEECQHFGAMHMVALSCVIAAMTSAVVSTFPRIAFLKAASLLLLLLYASAGARIAILGREREFLRELVNVCEVLVYLATLCYFGLHVEIFGNPNSLGAITGVAFVPLALWGTFSAESRLLRRRRAISLALSVGLLVFSRSRAGLLSGIVAAAFLLLGLKRYRLFVRVGALGVAGVALVGLWSPDLIWQSTESVNSELIYKGHREKGLLASREEPWNATMATIQEHPFLGGGFGTTATGADSDRNASTFATTVGTSREHGNSYLALLEWVGLLGIVPFLLLIAGLALEIAVVGRYMQRTLDGTHPAIPLAMVCLAGLVGAVFEDWLFAVGYYLCVFVWSLAFCLVDVTRRAIAPMVPVNFRVSPWKRAPFGFGADAGLSPLEHR
;
A
#
# COMPACT_ATOMS: atom_id res chain seq x y z
N MET A 1 -15.27 10.36 -34.09
CA MET A 1 -15.07 10.21 -32.63
C MET A 1 -13.65 10.60 -32.15
N VAL A 2 -12.63 10.47 -33.01
CA VAL A 2 -11.24 10.86 -32.69
C VAL A 2 -11.13 12.34 -32.32
N GLY A 3 -11.83 13.25 -32.98
CA GLY A 3 -11.74 14.69 -32.72
C GLY A 3 -12.26 15.18 -31.36
N LEU A 4 -13.23 14.48 -30.73
CA LEU A 4 -13.72 14.86 -29.39
C LEU A 4 -12.70 14.51 -28.31
N GLY A 5 -12.03 13.38 -28.44
CA GLY A 5 -10.97 12.95 -27.50
C GLY A 5 -9.76 13.90 -27.54
N GLU A 6 -9.31 14.26 -28.72
CA GLU A 6 -8.21 15.22 -28.89
C GLU A 6 -8.58 16.62 -28.38
N TRP A 7 -9.81 17.07 -28.63
CA TRP A 7 -10.30 18.33 -28.11
C TRP A 7 -10.39 18.34 -26.58
N LEU A 8 -10.89 17.26 -25.97
CA LEU A 8 -10.93 17.08 -24.51
C LEU A 8 -9.53 17.09 -23.93
N LEU A 9 -8.58 16.40 -24.55
CA LEU A 9 -7.19 16.37 -24.12
C LEU A 9 -6.50 17.72 -24.22
N LYS A 10 -6.82 18.51 -25.25
CA LYS A 10 -6.28 19.86 -25.43
C LYS A 10 -6.87 20.88 -24.44
N HIS A 11 -8.12 20.67 -24.02
CA HIS A 11 -8.85 21.61 -23.18
C HIS A 11 -9.24 21.03 -21.81
N TYR A 12 -8.59 19.95 -21.38
CA TYR A 12 -8.97 19.22 -20.16
C TYR A 12 -9.05 20.11 -18.91
N GLN A 13 -8.17 21.12 -18.77
CA GLN A 13 -8.22 22.07 -17.66
C GLN A 13 -9.53 22.88 -17.66
N LYS A 14 -9.95 23.36 -18.83
CA LYS A 14 -11.21 24.10 -18.98
C LYS A 14 -12.42 23.19 -18.75
N VAL A 15 -12.38 21.97 -19.28
CA VAL A 15 -13.45 20.97 -19.08
C VAL A 15 -13.55 20.60 -17.62
N LEU A 16 -12.43 20.38 -16.95
CA LEU A 16 -12.40 20.05 -15.52
C LEU A 16 -12.94 21.21 -14.67
N MET A 17 -12.56 22.48 -14.97
CA MET A 17 -13.14 23.66 -14.31
C MET A 17 -14.65 23.73 -14.51
N VAL A 18 -15.15 23.49 -15.73
CA VAL A 18 -16.58 23.50 -16.01
C VAL A 18 -17.29 22.39 -15.22
N VAL A 19 -16.73 21.18 -15.19
CA VAL A 19 -17.29 20.05 -14.42
C VAL A 19 -17.31 20.38 -12.91
N LEU A 20 -16.26 20.98 -12.36
CA LEU A 20 -16.20 21.38 -10.96
C LEU A 20 -17.22 22.47 -10.63
N VAL A 21 -17.35 23.48 -11.51
CA VAL A 21 -18.36 24.55 -11.35
C VAL A 21 -19.77 23.97 -11.40
N LEU A 22 -20.06 23.08 -12.37
CA LEU A 22 -21.36 22.42 -12.48
C LEU A 22 -21.64 21.52 -11.28
N TRP A 23 -20.63 20.78 -10.80
CA TRP A 23 -20.77 19.96 -9.60
C TRP A 23 -20.97 20.80 -8.36
N GLY A 24 -20.22 21.90 -8.19
CA GLY A 24 -20.40 22.85 -7.12
C GLY A 24 -21.78 23.52 -7.14
N ALA A 25 -22.26 23.91 -8.33
CA ALA A 25 -23.61 24.46 -8.52
C ALA A 25 -24.70 23.42 -8.19
N HIS A 26 -24.53 22.17 -8.63
CA HIS A 26 -25.44 21.08 -8.30
C HIS A 26 -25.47 20.79 -6.78
N TYR A 27 -24.30 20.76 -6.14
CA TYR A 27 -24.18 20.58 -4.70
C TYR A 27 -24.84 21.72 -3.93
N ALA A 28 -24.64 22.96 -4.39
CA ALA A 28 -25.28 24.16 -3.86
C ALA A 28 -26.82 24.10 -3.98
N TYR A 29 -27.30 23.67 -5.13
CA TYR A 29 -28.74 23.54 -5.41
C TYR A 29 -29.40 22.44 -4.55
N THR A 30 -28.74 21.31 -4.39
CA THR A 30 -29.27 20.15 -3.64
C THR A 30 -29.16 20.31 -2.12
N ARG A 31 -28.26 21.19 -1.65
CA ARG A 31 -28.01 21.42 -0.22
C ARG A 31 -27.86 22.91 0.11
N PRO A 32 -28.91 23.71 -0.05
CA PRO A 32 -28.84 25.17 0.12
C PRO A 32 -28.39 25.61 1.51
N TYR A 33 -28.64 24.79 2.55
CA TYR A 33 -28.18 25.09 3.93
C TYR A 33 -26.69 24.85 4.16
N SER A 34 -26.01 24.04 3.32
CA SER A 34 -24.59 23.81 3.46
C SER A 34 -23.73 24.95 2.90
N LEU A 35 -24.31 25.82 2.05
CA LEU A 35 -23.63 27.02 1.55
C LEU A 35 -23.44 28.10 2.61
N GLY A 36 -24.17 28.03 3.72
CA GLY A 36 -23.93 28.87 4.89
C GLY A 36 -22.75 28.43 5.75
N ASP A 37 -22.21 27.24 5.52
CA ASP A 37 -21.09 26.72 6.29
C ASP A 37 -19.74 27.08 5.64
N PRO A 38 -18.91 27.91 6.32
CA PRO A 38 -17.59 28.29 5.81
C PRO A 38 -16.67 27.09 5.54
N THR A 39 -16.89 25.93 6.18
CA THR A 39 -16.10 24.71 5.96
C THR A 39 -16.30 24.16 4.55
N THR A 40 -17.48 24.31 3.96
CA THR A 40 -17.78 23.87 2.58
C THR A 40 -17.01 24.70 1.56
N TYR A 41 -16.95 26.02 1.74
CA TYR A 41 -16.17 26.90 0.86
C TYR A 41 -14.67 26.63 0.95
N VAL A 42 -14.16 26.44 2.18
CA VAL A 42 -12.76 26.09 2.38
C VAL A 42 -12.44 24.75 1.70
N ALA A 43 -13.33 23.76 1.83
CA ALA A 43 -13.14 22.46 1.18
C ALA A 43 -13.13 22.55 -0.36
N LEU A 44 -13.99 23.38 -0.96
CA LEU A 44 -14.03 23.61 -2.40
C LEU A 44 -12.75 24.34 -2.90
N ILE A 45 -12.37 25.42 -2.22
CA ILE A 45 -11.13 26.18 -2.55
C ILE A 45 -9.90 25.29 -2.40
N VAL A 46 -9.80 24.52 -1.32
CA VAL A 46 -8.70 23.57 -1.13
C VAL A 46 -8.71 22.49 -2.19
N GLY A 47 -9.88 21.99 -2.60
CA GLY A 47 -10.02 21.02 -3.68
C GLY A 47 -9.54 21.57 -5.03
N GLU A 48 -9.89 22.81 -5.38
CA GLU A 48 -9.43 23.49 -6.59
C GLU A 48 -7.93 23.76 -6.55
N LEU A 49 -7.40 24.26 -5.44
CA LEU A 49 -5.97 24.47 -5.25
C LEU A 49 -5.18 23.16 -5.34
N LEU A 50 -5.71 22.08 -4.75
CA LEU A 50 -5.11 20.76 -4.87
C LEU A 50 -5.09 20.27 -6.31
N LEU A 51 -6.18 20.44 -7.06
CA LEU A 51 -6.22 20.07 -8.48
C LEU A 51 -5.18 20.81 -9.31
N VAL A 52 -5.06 22.12 -9.14
CA VAL A 52 -4.05 22.94 -9.82
C VAL A 52 -2.64 22.51 -9.39
N ALA A 53 -2.42 22.33 -8.09
CA ALA A 53 -1.14 21.91 -7.53
C ALA A 53 -0.74 20.51 -8.04
N VAL A 54 -1.67 19.59 -8.16
CA VAL A 54 -1.44 18.23 -8.64
C VAL A 54 -0.89 18.22 -10.07
N PHE A 55 -1.48 19.01 -10.97
CA PHE A 55 -1.00 19.07 -12.36
C PHE A 55 0.37 19.75 -12.48
N HIS A 56 0.62 20.77 -11.66
CA HIS A 56 1.89 21.49 -11.67
C HIS A 56 3.00 20.71 -10.94
N TYR A 57 2.67 20.11 -9.81
CA TYR A 57 3.62 19.40 -8.93
C TYR A 57 3.40 17.89 -8.92
N ARG A 58 3.04 17.28 -10.06
CA ARG A 58 2.74 15.85 -10.19
C ARG A 58 3.78 14.90 -9.56
N ARG A 59 5.06 15.31 -9.52
CA ARG A 59 6.14 14.56 -8.90
C ARG A 59 6.10 14.57 -7.36
N VAL A 60 5.62 15.66 -6.79
CA VAL A 60 5.52 15.83 -5.32
C VAL A 60 4.24 15.21 -4.78
N PHE A 61 3.27 14.98 -5.65
CA PHE A 61 1.93 14.56 -5.21
C PHE A 61 1.91 13.21 -4.49
N PHE A 62 2.83 12.30 -4.83
CA PHE A 62 3.02 11.05 -4.08
C PHE A 62 3.21 11.32 -2.58
N TRP A 63 4.05 12.30 -2.22
CA TRP A 63 4.31 12.65 -0.82
C TRP A 63 3.10 13.29 -0.16
N VAL A 64 2.36 14.14 -0.86
CA VAL A 64 1.12 14.76 -0.35
C VAL A 64 0.06 13.69 -0.06
N LEU A 65 -0.10 12.73 -0.98
CA LEU A 65 -1.02 11.61 -0.79
C LEU A 65 -0.60 10.75 0.42
N MET A 66 0.66 10.33 0.48
CA MET A 66 1.16 9.52 1.59
C MET A 66 1.04 10.25 2.93
N ALA A 67 1.39 11.55 2.98
CA ALA A 67 1.28 12.35 4.19
C ALA A 67 -0.18 12.47 4.66
N SER A 68 -1.14 12.70 3.75
CA SER A 68 -2.55 12.84 4.10
C SER A 68 -3.13 11.55 4.70
N PHE A 69 -2.78 10.39 4.13
CA PHE A 69 -3.23 9.10 4.64
C PHE A 69 -2.53 8.71 5.94
N LEU A 70 -1.22 8.95 6.03
CA LEU A 70 -0.46 8.69 7.25
C LEU A 70 -0.98 9.52 8.41
N TRP A 71 -1.18 10.84 8.19
CA TRP A 71 -1.71 11.75 9.23
C TRP A 71 -3.10 11.32 9.70
N ALA A 72 -3.97 10.92 8.79
CA ALA A 72 -5.28 10.39 9.13
C ALA A 72 -5.23 9.12 9.99
N GLY A 73 -4.16 8.32 9.85
CA GLY A 73 -3.91 7.11 10.64
C GLY A 73 -3.21 7.35 11.98
N LEU A 74 -2.60 8.53 12.18
CA LEU A 74 -1.89 8.87 13.40
C LEU A 74 -2.82 9.49 14.45
N THR A 75 -2.45 9.39 15.73
CA THR A 75 -3.15 10.05 16.87
C THR A 75 -2.67 11.49 17.07
N LEU A 76 -2.59 12.24 15.96
CA LEU A 76 -2.12 13.63 15.95
C LEU A 76 -3.31 14.61 16.00
N PRO A 77 -3.08 15.88 16.38
CA PRO A 77 -4.08 16.93 16.28
C PRO A 77 -4.69 17.01 14.87
N LEU A 78 -5.95 17.42 14.78
CA LEU A 78 -6.71 17.53 13.54
C LEU A 78 -6.94 16.19 12.79
N LYS A 79 -6.85 15.04 13.48
CA LYS A 79 -7.07 13.70 12.89
C LYS A 79 -8.40 13.62 12.13
N GLY A 80 -9.49 14.23 12.66
CA GLY A 80 -10.80 14.25 12.00
C GLY A 80 -10.77 14.99 10.66
N VAL A 81 -10.09 16.14 10.61
CA VAL A 81 -9.94 16.94 9.38
C VAL A 81 -9.15 16.16 8.32
N TRP A 82 -8.04 15.56 8.69
CA TRP A 82 -7.23 14.74 7.78
C TRP A 82 -7.93 13.43 7.40
N GLY A 83 -8.72 12.88 8.30
CA GLY A 83 -9.59 11.73 8.03
C GLY A 83 -10.57 11.99 6.88
N ALA A 84 -11.10 13.21 6.78
CA ALA A 84 -11.94 13.66 5.68
C ALA A 84 -11.11 14.10 4.45
N ALA A 85 -10.04 14.88 4.66
CA ALA A 85 -9.22 15.48 3.59
C ALA A 85 -8.50 14.45 2.71
N ARG A 86 -8.15 13.26 3.23
CA ARG A 86 -7.51 12.20 2.44
C ARG A 86 -8.32 11.77 1.20
N TRP A 87 -9.66 11.84 1.26
CA TRP A 87 -10.52 11.41 0.15
C TRP A 87 -10.49 12.37 -1.04
N PRO A 88 -10.66 13.71 -0.87
CA PRO A 88 -10.39 14.67 -1.94
C PRO A 88 -8.96 14.56 -2.49
N VAL A 89 -7.95 14.36 -1.64
CA VAL A 89 -6.57 14.17 -2.09
C VAL A 89 -6.45 12.92 -2.96
N LEU A 90 -7.06 11.79 -2.60
CA LEU A 90 -7.08 10.58 -3.40
C LEU A 90 -7.83 10.78 -4.72
N LEU A 91 -8.95 11.51 -4.71
CA LEU A 91 -9.70 11.85 -5.93
C LEU A 91 -8.82 12.68 -6.90
N CYS A 92 -8.15 13.71 -6.39
CA CYS A 92 -7.21 14.50 -7.18
C CYS A 92 -6.08 13.64 -7.75
N ALA A 93 -5.54 12.72 -6.94
CA ALA A 93 -4.52 11.76 -7.37
C ALA A 93 -5.02 10.87 -8.52
N ALA A 94 -6.25 10.34 -8.40
CA ALA A 94 -6.86 9.51 -9.42
C ALA A 94 -7.13 10.28 -10.73
N VAL A 95 -7.58 11.54 -10.64
CA VAL A 95 -7.77 12.42 -11.80
C VAL A 95 -6.44 12.62 -12.54
N VAL A 96 -5.35 12.86 -11.81
CA VAL A 96 -4.01 12.92 -12.43
C VAL A 96 -3.65 11.61 -13.08
N GLY A 97 -3.82 10.49 -12.40
CA GLY A 97 -3.57 9.17 -12.96
C GLY A 97 -4.34 8.94 -14.25
N LEU A 98 -5.64 9.30 -14.28
CA LEU A 98 -6.50 9.19 -15.46
C LEU A 98 -6.03 10.09 -16.62
N VAL A 99 -5.73 11.36 -16.34
CA VAL A 99 -5.25 12.31 -17.38
C VAL A 99 -3.92 11.85 -17.99
N LEU A 100 -3.02 11.35 -17.16
CA LEU A 100 -1.73 10.82 -17.62
C LEU A 100 -1.89 9.55 -18.46
N TRP A 101 -2.84 8.70 -18.07
CA TRP A 101 -3.19 7.52 -18.85
C TRP A 101 -3.78 7.90 -20.22
N LEU A 102 -4.69 8.89 -20.27
CA LEU A 102 -5.28 9.37 -21.51
C LEU A 102 -4.29 10.09 -22.42
N LYS A 103 -3.23 10.70 -21.88
CA LYS A 103 -2.17 11.38 -22.64
C LYS A 103 -1.11 10.44 -23.19
N GLU A 104 -1.28 9.13 -23.09
CA GLU A 104 -0.32 8.13 -23.55
C GLU A 104 1.08 8.21 -22.89
N GLU A 105 1.28 9.11 -21.91
CA GLU A 105 2.52 9.16 -21.13
C GLU A 105 2.74 7.85 -20.36
N CYS A 106 1.70 7.01 -20.26
CA CYS A 106 1.69 5.70 -19.65
C CYS A 106 1.41 4.59 -20.66
N GLN A 107 2.31 4.36 -21.60
CA GLN A 107 2.14 3.42 -22.72
C GLN A 107 2.03 1.93 -22.35
N HIS A 108 2.03 1.56 -21.08
CA HIS A 108 2.13 0.17 -20.68
C HIS A 108 0.89 -0.31 -19.91
N PHE A 109 -0.26 -0.29 -20.59
CA PHE A 109 -1.43 -1.00 -20.12
C PHE A 109 -1.20 -2.52 -20.29
N GLY A 110 -0.86 -3.19 -19.21
CA GLY A 110 -0.55 -4.62 -19.22
C GLY A 110 -1.62 -5.44 -18.49
N ALA A 111 -1.42 -6.77 -18.49
CA ALA A 111 -2.33 -7.71 -17.85
C ALA A 111 -2.66 -7.33 -16.38
N MET A 112 -1.69 -6.83 -15.62
CA MET A 112 -1.91 -6.44 -14.22
C MET A 112 -2.92 -5.28 -14.08
N HIS A 113 -2.96 -4.35 -15.04
CA HIS A 113 -3.95 -3.26 -15.04
C HIS A 113 -5.36 -3.78 -15.33
N MET A 114 -5.49 -4.75 -16.28
CA MET A 114 -6.77 -5.40 -16.57
C MET A 114 -7.29 -6.18 -15.36
N VAL A 115 -6.40 -6.93 -14.70
CA VAL A 115 -6.74 -7.67 -13.48
C VAL A 115 -7.16 -6.71 -12.37
N ALA A 116 -6.45 -5.59 -12.18
CA ALA A 116 -6.82 -4.57 -11.21
C ALA A 116 -8.21 -3.97 -11.49
N LEU A 117 -8.52 -3.69 -12.76
CA LEU A 117 -9.87 -3.25 -13.15
C LEU A 117 -10.93 -4.32 -12.86
N SER A 118 -10.61 -5.59 -13.10
CA SER A 118 -11.51 -6.71 -12.77
C SER A 118 -11.75 -6.83 -11.25
N CYS A 119 -10.75 -6.50 -10.41
CA CYS A 119 -10.95 -6.40 -8.96
C CYS A 119 -11.97 -5.32 -8.60
N VAL A 120 -11.91 -4.16 -9.26
CA VAL A 120 -12.89 -3.07 -9.04
C VAL A 120 -14.28 -3.52 -9.46
N ILE A 121 -14.41 -4.18 -10.61
CA ILE A 121 -15.71 -4.69 -11.09
C ILE A 121 -16.27 -5.70 -10.08
N ALA A 122 -15.46 -6.63 -9.58
CA ALA A 122 -15.87 -7.59 -8.55
C ALA A 122 -16.32 -6.90 -7.26
N ALA A 123 -15.57 -5.88 -6.81
CA ALA A 123 -15.93 -5.07 -5.65
C ALA A 123 -17.25 -4.31 -5.84
N MET A 124 -17.47 -3.72 -7.02
CA MET A 124 -18.72 -3.03 -7.37
C MET A 124 -19.90 -4.01 -7.43
N THR A 125 -19.71 -5.20 -8.03
CA THR A 125 -20.74 -6.25 -8.10
C THR A 125 -21.13 -6.71 -6.70
N SER A 126 -20.16 -6.96 -5.82
CA SER A 126 -20.43 -7.32 -4.43
C SER A 126 -21.16 -6.21 -3.67
N ALA A 127 -20.87 -4.93 -3.97
CA ALA A 127 -21.55 -3.81 -3.32
C ALA A 127 -23.06 -3.77 -3.59
N VAL A 128 -23.53 -4.32 -4.71
CA VAL A 128 -24.96 -4.38 -5.05
C VAL A 128 -25.74 -5.25 -4.08
N VAL A 129 -25.15 -6.36 -3.63
CA VAL A 129 -25.80 -7.34 -2.73
C VAL A 129 -25.55 -7.06 -1.26
N SER A 130 -24.80 -6.02 -0.94
CA SER A 130 -24.44 -5.63 0.44
C SER A 130 -25.65 -5.17 1.25
N THR A 131 -25.67 -5.48 2.53
CA THR A 131 -26.60 -4.86 3.51
C THR A 131 -26.41 -3.35 3.60
N PHE A 132 -25.21 -2.84 3.30
CA PHE A 132 -24.85 -1.41 3.30
C PHE A 132 -24.37 -0.96 1.92
N PRO A 133 -25.23 -0.97 0.87
CA PRO A 133 -24.78 -0.81 -0.52
C PRO A 133 -24.09 0.53 -0.76
N ARG A 134 -24.55 1.65 -0.17
CA ARG A 134 -23.91 2.96 -0.31
C ARG A 134 -22.49 2.97 0.21
N ILE A 135 -22.25 2.36 1.38
CA ILE A 135 -20.89 2.30 1.98
C ILE A 135 -19.99 1.37 1.17
N ALA A 136 -20.50 0.21 0.77
CA ALA A 136 -19.77 -0.75 -0.06
C ALA A 136 -19.38 -0.13 -1.42
N PHE A 137 -20.29 0.60 -2.08
CA PHE A 137 -19.99 1.35 -3.31
C PHE A 137 -18.92 2.42 -3.10
N LEU A 138 -18.97 3.20 -2.03
CA LEU A 138 -17.94 4.20 -1.72
C LEU A 138 -16.58 3.56 -1.49
N LYS A 139 -16.53 2.41 -0.81
CA LYS A 139 -15.29 1.65 -0.60
C LYS A 139 -14.78 1.04 -1.91
N ALA A 140 -15.64 0.50 -2.77
CA ALA A 140 -15.27 0.02 -4.10
C ALA A 140 -14.81 1.18 -5.02
N ALA A 141 -15.46 2.34 -4.97
CA ALA A 141 -15.02 3.55 -5.66
C ALA A 141 -13.66 4.03 -5.17
N SER A 142 -13.40 4.00 -3.86
CA SER A 142 -12.08 4.34 -3.33
C SER A 142 -10.98 3.39 -3.82
N LEU A 143 -11.30 2.10 -4.00
CA LEU A 143 -10.38 1.14 -4.63
C LEU A 143 -10.10 1.52 -6.09
N LEU A 144 -11.12 1.90 -6.86
CA LEU A 144 -10.94 2.40 -8.23
C LEU A 144 -10.01 3.63 -8.25
N LEU A 145 -10.25 4.62 -7.38
CA LEU A 145 -9.42 5.82 -7.30
C LEU A 145 -7.96 5.48 -6.96
N LEU A 146 -7.74 4.57 -6.00
CA LEU A 146 -6.40 4.12 -5.65
C LEU A 146 -5.71 3.44 -6.84
N LEU A 147 -6.39 2.53 -7.53
CA LEU A 147 -5.80 1.80 -8.65
C LEU A 147 -5.53 2.70 -9.86
N LEU A 148 -6.39 3.69 -10.14
CA LEU A 148 -6.13 4.73 -11.15
C LEU A 148 -4.87 5.53 -10.82
N TYR A 149 -4.71 5.97 -9.58
CA TYR A 149 -3.50 6.67 -9.17
C TYR A 149 -2.28 5.76 -9.19
N ALA A 150 -2.35 4.58 -8.56
CA ALA A 150 -1.22 3.66 -8.46
C ALA A 150 -0.71 3.23 -9.82
N SER A 151 -1.60 2.94 -10.76
CA SER A 151 -1.26 2.46 -12.10
C SER A 151 -0.63 3.51 -13.02
N ALA A 152 -0.86 4.80 -12.77
CA ALA A 152 -0.37 5.87 -13.63
C ALA A 152 0.35 6.98 -12.86
N GLY A 153 -0.29 7.59 -11.86
CA GLY A 153 0.23 8.76 -11.15
C GLY A 153 1.44 8.47 -10.28
N ALA A 154 1.45 7.33 -9.58
CA ALA A 154 2.60 6.93 -8.76
C ALA A 154 3.84 6.62 -9.62
N ARG A 155 3.62 6.04 -10.82
CA ARG A 155 4.71 5.76 -11.78
C ARG A 155 5.45 7.02 -12.19
N ILE A 156 4.75 8.11 -12.43
CA ILE A 156 5.35 9.38 -12.86
C ILE A 156 6.24 9.97 -11.78
N ALA A 157 5.88 9.79 -10.50
CA ALA A 157 6.74 10.21 -9.41
C ALA A 157 8.11 9.51 -9.44
N ILE A 158 8.18 8.32 -9.99
CA ILE A 158 9.36 7.45 -9.97
C ILE A 158 10.08 7.41 -11.32
N LEU A 159 9.36 7.54 -12.43
CA LEU A 159 9.86 7.27 -13.77
C LEU A 159 11.05 8.16 -14.15
N GLY A 160 12.17 7.50 -14.55
CA GLY A 160 13.40 8.18 -14.94
C GLY A 160 14.22 8.76 -13.78
N ARG A 161 13.76 8.58 -12.54
CA ARG A 161 14.44 9.03 -11.31
C ARG A 161 14.33 8.01 -10.17
N GLU A 162 14.30 6.74 -10.53
CA GLU A 162 14.00 5.65 -9.59
C GLU A 162 14.96 5.64 -8.39
N ARG A 163 16.26 5.85 -8.64
CA ARG A 163 17.28 5.91 -7.56
C ARG A 163 17.10 7.11 -6.64
N GLU A 164 16.76 8.26 -7.23
CA GLU A 164 16.55 9.51 -6.49
C GLU A 164 15.30 9.39 -5.62
N PHE A 165 14.19 8.93 -6.20
CA PHE A 165 12.95 8.69 -5.46
C PHE A 165 13.15 7.73 -4.29
N LEU A 166 13.86 6.62 -4.50
CA LEU A 166 14.11 5.66 -3.42
C LEU A 166 15.04 6.23 -2.33
N ARG A 167 16.00 7.09 -2.71
CA ARG A 167 16.82 7.81 -1.73
C ARG A 167 15.94 8.75 -0.89
N GLU A 168 15.02 9.48 -1.51
CA GLU A 168 14.04 10.32 -0.84
C GLU A 168 13.15 9.48 0.09
N LEU A 169 12.61 8.36 -0.42
CA LEU A 169 11.74 7.45 0.36
C LEU A 169 12.43 6.91 1.60
N VAL A 170 13.67 6.44 1.47
CA VAL A 170 14.45 5.97 2.62
C VAL A 170 14.75 7.13 3.59
N ASN A 171 15.01 8.36 3.11
CA ASN A 171 15.23 9.52 3.98
C ASN A 171 13.95 9.89 4.75
N VAL A 172 12.80 9.90 4.09
CA VAL A 172 11.51 10.15 4.75
C VAL A 172 11.22 9.09 5.81
N CYS A 173 11.40 7.82 5.48
CA CYS A 173 11.23 6.73 6.45
C CYS A 173 12.21 6.86 7.63
N GLU A 174 13.46 7.26 7.39
CA GLU A 174 14.43 7.52 8.44
C GLU A 174 13.98 8.62 9.40
N VAL A 175 13.47 9.75 8.87
CA VAL A 175 12.90 10.82 9.69
C VAL A 175 11.70 10.32 10.51
N LEU A 176 10.81 9.54 9.90
CA LEU A 176 9.66 8.95 10.60
C LEU A 176 10.10 7.97 11.71
N VAL A 177 11.16 7.19 11.50
CA VAL A 177 11.74 6.31 12.52
C VAL A 177 12.28 7.11 13.69
N TYR A 178 13.04 8.19 13.44
CA TYR A 178 13.55 9.04 14.53
C TYR A 178 12.41 9.71 15.28
N LEU A 179 11.41 10.23 14.57
CA LEU A 179 10.23 10.84 15.18
C LEU A 179 9.44 9.83 16.02
N ALA A 180 9.19 8.63 15.48
CA ALA A 180 8.53 7.56 16.22
C ALA A 180 9.31 7.16 17.47
N THR A 181 10.63 7.00 17.33
CA THR A 181 11.51 6.67 18.46
C THR A 181 11.46 7.74 19.56
N LEU A 182 11.51 9.02 19.18
CA LEU A 182 11.37 10.13 20.11
C LEU A 182 10.01 10.13 20.81
N CYS A 183 8.93 9.93 20.06
CA CYS A 183 7.59 9.90 20.62
C CYS A 183 7.38 8.74 21.59
N TYR A 184 7.76 7.52 21.21
CA TYR A 184 7.53 6.34 22.05
C TYR A 184 8.45 6.26 23.25
N PHE A 185 9.76 6.53 23.08
CA PHE A 185 10.74 6.37 24.16
C PHE A 185 11.09 7.68 24.88
N GLY A 186 10.96 8.84 24.20
CA GLY A 186 11.25 10.14 24.81
C GLY A 186 10.03 10.82 25.42
N LEU A 187 8.93 10.88 24.66
CA LEU A 187 7.70 11.60 25.05
C LEU A 187 6.60 10.68 25.61
N HIS A 188 6.77 9.37 25.50
CA HIS A 188 5.77 8.36 25.88
C HIS A 188 4.39 8.57 25.23
N VAL A 189 4.39 9.01 23.95
CA VAL A 189 3.18 9.26 23.15
C VAL A 189 3.02 8.21 22.09
N GLU A 190 1.90 7.51 22.08
CA GLU A 190 1.54 6.49 21.08
C GLU A 190 0.98 7.13 19.81
N ILE A 191 1.86 7.61 18.91
CA ILE A 191 1.45 8.31 17.69
C ILE A 191 0.71 7.42 16.68
N PHE A 192 0.92 6.10 16.68
CA PHE A 192 0.22 5.16 15.79
C PHE A 192 -1.07 4.59 16.39
N GLY A 193 -1.46 5.04 17.58
CA GLY A 193 -2.72 4.71 18.23
C GLY A 193 -2.86 3.29 18.75
N ASN A 194 -2.12 2.33 18.16
CA ASN A 194 -2.06 0.97 18.68
C ASN A 194 -0.73 0.29 18.28
N PRO A 195 -0.23 -0.66 19.10
CA PRO A 195 1.03 -1.35 18.83
C PRO A 195 1.06 -2.14 17.52
N ASN A 196 -0.06 -2.71 17.08
CA ASN A 196 -0.12 -3.44 15.81
C ASN A 196 0.12 -2.50 14.62
N SER A 197 -0.43 -1.28 14.63
CA SER A 197 -0.20 -0.29 13.57
C SER A 197 1.26 0.16 13.50
N LEU A 198 1.91 0.36 14.66
CA LEU A 198 3.36 0.63 14.72
C LEU A 198 4.15 -0.54 14.14
N GLY A 199 3.82 -1.78 14.55
CA GLY A 199 4.47 -2.98 14.05
C GLY A 199 4.28 -3.20 12.56
N ALA A 200 3.08 -2.93 12.04
CA ALA A 200 2.76 -3.09 10.63
C ALA A 200 3.60 -2.13 9.76
N ILE A 201 3.63 -0.82 10.07
CA ILE A 201 4.43 0.13 9.28
C ILE A 201 5.93 -0.15 9.41
N THR A 202 6.38 -0.52 10.62
CA THR A 202 7.80 -0.80 10.87
C THR A 202 8.25 -2.05 10.12
N GLY A 203 7.46 -3.13 10.15
CA GLY A 203 7.78 -4.39 9.46
C GLY A 203 7.63 -4.31 7.94
N VAL A 204 6.65 -3.56 7.44
CA VAL A 204 6.37 -3.45 6.00
C VAL A 204 7.22 -2.39 5.31
N ALA A 205 7.50 -1.25 5.96
CA ALA A 205 8.19 -0.13 5.34
C ALA A 205 9.56 0.18 5.96
N PHE A 206 9.64 0.43 7.28
CA PHE A 206 10.86 0.97 7.89
C PHE A 206 12.02 -0.02 7.85
N VAL A 207 11.82 -1.27 8.28
CA VAL A 207 12.87 -2.30 8.28
C VAL A 207 13.34 -2.63 6.86
N PRO A 208 12.47 -2.94 5.88
CA PRO A 208 12.92 -3.21 4.51
C PRO A 208 13.70 -2.07 3.88
N LEU A 209 13.22 -0.83 4.02
CA LEU A 209 13.84 0.34 3.40
C LEU A 209 15.14 0.75 4.09
N ALA A 210 15.22 0.69 5.43
CA ALA A 210 16.44 0.97 6.18
C ALA A 210 17.51 -0.10 5.91
N LEU A 211 17.13 -1.38 5.83
CA LEU A 211 18.04 -2.47 5.51
C LEU A 211 18.62 -2.29 4.10
N TRP A 212 17.77 -2.12 3.09
CA TRP A 212 18.23 -1.87 1.73
C TRP A 212 19.10 -0.61 1.66
N GLY A 213 18.68 0.47 2.32
CA GLY A 213 19.42 1.72 2.39
C GLY A 213 20.84 1.55 2.99
N THR A 214 21.03 0.64 3.94
CA THR A 214 22.33 0.30 4.50
C THR A 214 23.24 -0.40 3.49
N PHE A 215 22.66 -1.30 2.67
CA PHE A 215 23.41 -2.01 1.62
C PHE A 215 23.75 -1.10 0.44
N SER A 216 22.87 -0.19 0.05
CA SER A 216 23.02 0.73 -1.09
C SER A 216 23.78 2.02 -0.76
N ALA A 217 24.23 2.20 0.49
CA ALA A 217 24.91 3.42 0.92
C ALA A 217 26.30 3.59 0.29
N GLU A 218 26.50 4.71 -0.40
CA GLU A 218 27.72 5.05 -1.13
C GLU A 218 28.88 5.47 -0.18
N SER A 219 28.58 6.08 0.99
CA SER A 219 29.57 6.55 1.94
C SER A 219 29.48 5.82 3.30
N ARG A 220 30.62 5.77 4.03
CA ARG A 220 30.64 5.19 5.38
C ARG A 220 29.73 5.93 6.36
N LEU A 221 29.66 7.25 6.24
CA LEU A 221 28.81 8.08 7.11
C LEU A 221 27.33 7.78 6.85
N LEU A 222 26.92 7.74 5.58
CA LEU A 222 25.55 7.41 5.19
C LEU A 222 25.18 6.00 5.65
N ARG A 223 26.09 5.03 5.50
CA ARG A 223 25.89 3.66 5.97
C ARG A 223 25.68 3.58 7.48
N ARG A 224 26.47 4.31 8.27
CA ARG A 224 26.30 4.38 9.74
C ARG A 224 24.93 4.96 10.10
N ARG A 225 24.55 6.07 9.48
CA ARG A 225 23.25 6.71 9.70
C ARG A 225 22.10 5.75 9.41
N ARG A 226 22.15 5.05 8.27
CA ARG A 226 21.14 4.05 7.89
C ARG A 226 21.13 2.83 8.83
N ALA A 227 22.28 2.39 9.29
CA ALA A 227 22.39 1.31 10.26
C ALA A 227 21.79 1.69 11.62
N ILE A 228 21.94 2.95 12.06
CA ILE A 228 21.26 3.47 13.26
C ILE A 228 19.74 3.46 13.04
N SER A 229 19.26 3.96 11.91
CA SER A 229 17.83 3.93 11.57
C SER A 229 17.28 2.49 11.52
N LEU A 230 18.05 1.53 10.99
CA LEU A 230 17.68 0.12 10.99
C LEU A 230 17.60 -0.43 12.43
N ALA A 231 18.60 -0.14 13.28
CA ALA A 231 18.61 -0.58 14.67
C ALA A 231 17.40 -0.03 15.44
N LEU A 232 17.09 1.26 15.26
CA LEU A 232 15.91 1.89 15.86
C LEU A 232 14.59 1.28 15.31
N SER A 233 14.53 0.99 14.00
CA SER A 233 13.37 0.32 13.40
C SER A 233 13.16 -1.08 14.01
N VAL A 234 14.23 -1.85 14.19
CA VAL A 234 14.15 -3.16 14.85
C VAL A 234 13.73 -2.98 16.33
N GLY A 235 14.26 -1.99 17.04
CA GLY A 235 13.84 -1.64 18.39
C GLY A 235 12.34 -1.32 18.49
N LEU A 236 11.83 -0.46 17.61
CA LEU A 236 10.40 -0.13 17.51
C LEU A 236 9.55 -1.36 17.18
N LEU A 237 10.04 -2.23 16.31
CA LEU A 237 9.36 -3.45 15.90
C LEU A 237 9.22 -4.43 17.06
N VAL A 238 10.29 -4.63 17.83
CA VAL A 238 10.26 -5.46 19.05
C VAL A 238 9.34 -4.82 20.10
N PHE A 239 9.46 -3.51 20.32
CA PHE A 239 8.63 -2.77 21.26
C PHE A 239 7.13 -2.86 20.91
N SER A 240 6.78 -2.85 19.62
CA SER A 240 5.40 -2.97 19.16
C SER A 240 4.74 -4.31 19.51
N ARG A 241 5.52 -5.34 19.85
CA ARG A 241 5.03 -6.71 20.11
C ARG A 241 4.13 -7.27 18.99
N SER A 242 4.26 -6.74 17.77
CA SER A 242 3.48 -7.15 16.61
C SER A 242 4.12 -8.35 15.91
N ARG A 243 3.49 -9.51 16.03
CA ARG A 243 3.93 -10.75 15.35
C ARG A 243 3.91 -10.60 13.84
N ALA A 244 2.87 -9.97 13.30
CA ALA A 244 2.73 -9.68 11.87
C ALA A 244 3.87 -8.81 11.35
N GLY A 245 4.18 -7.71 12.07
CA GLY A 245 5.28 -6.83 11.72
C GLY A 245 6.64 -7.52 11.79
N LEU A 246 6.90 -8.31 12.84
CA LEU A 246 8.14 -9.09 12.98
C LEU A 246 8.34 -10.04 11.81
N LEU A 247 7.30 -10.84 11.47
CA LEU A 247 7.39 -11.78 10.35
C LEU A 247 7.60 -11.05 9.02
N SER A 248 6.90 -9.94 8.79
CA SER A 248 7.08 -9.10 7.59
C SER A 248 8.51 -8.60 7.44
N GLY A 249 9.09 -8.05 8.51
CA GLY A 249 10.47 -7.57 8.52
C GLY A 249 11.50 -8.69 8.31
N ILE A 250 11.31 -9.85 8.95
CA ILE A 250 12.18 -11.02 8.79
C ILE A 250 12.13 -11.55 7.35
N VAL A 251 10.95 -11.68 6.76
CA VAL A 251 10.79 -12.18 5.38
C VAL A 251 11.40 -11.22 4.38
N ALA A 252 11.24 -9.89 4.55
CA ALA A 252 11.90 -8.91 3.71
C ALA A 252 13.43 -8.96 3.82
N ALA A 253 13.95 -9.13 5.04
CA ALA A 253 15.39 -9.27 5.28
C ALA A 253 15.93 -10.58 4.67
N ALA A 254 15.22 -11.68 4.85
CA ALA A 254 15.55 -12.97 4.24
C ALA A 254 15.57 -12.87 2.71
N PHE A 255 14.56 -12.23 2.10
CA PHE A 255 14.52 -12.02 0.64
C PHE A 255 15.77 -11.31 0.12
N LEU A 256 16.22 -10.22 0.76
CA LEU A 256 17.43 -9.51 0.36
C LEU A 256 18.68 -10.37 0.56
N LEU A 257 18.85 -10.96 1.74
CA LEU A 257 20.08 -11.69 2.10
C LEU A 257 20.22 -12.99 1.32
N LEU A 258 19.14 -13.73 1.11
CA LEU A 258 19.13 -14.95 0.30
C LEU A 258 19.28 -14.62 -1.19
N GLY A 259 18.63 -13.55 -1.68
CA GLY A 259 18.79 -13.08 -3.05
C GLY A 259 20.23 -12.71 -3.37
N LEU A 260 20.95 -12.08 -2.46
CA LEU A 260 22.36 -11.73 -2.59
C LEU A 260 23.32 -12.85 -2.20
N LYS A 261 22.82 -14.07 -1.93
CA LYS A 261 23.60 -15.22 -1.46
C LYS A 261 24.43 -14.94 -0.19
N ARG A 262 23.98 -13.99 0.64
CA ARG A 262 24.64 -13.62 1.90
C ARG A 262 24.08 -14.39 3.11
N TYR A 263 23.74 -15.65 2.92
CA TYR A 263 23.16 -16.52 3.96
C TYR A 263 24.03 -16.61 5.22
N ARG A 264 25.36 -16.53 5.10
CA ARG A 264 26.27 -16.50 6.24
C ARG A 264 26.04 -15.29 7.15
N LEU A 265 25.68 -14.11 6.57
CA LEU A 265 25.33 -12.93 7.35
C LEU A 265 24.00 -13.13 8.07
N PHE A 266 23.03 -13.72 7.41
CA PHE A 266 21.73 -14.04 8.00
C PHE A 266 21.88 -14.99 9.22
N VAL A 267 22.66 -16.07 9.05
CA VAL A 267 22.96 -17.03 10.13
C VAL A 267 23.73 -16.34 11.27
N ARG A 268 24.74 -15.51 10.96
CA ARG A 268 25.52 -14.77 11.98
C ARG A 268 24.64 -13.83 12.80
N VAL A 269 23.77 -13.06 12.14
CA VAL A 269 22.84 -12.15 12.84
C VAL A 269 21.87 -12.93 13.72
N GLY A 270 21.34 -14.04 13.22
CA GLY A 270 20.49 -14.96 13.99
C GLY A 270 21.25 -15.54 15.19
N ALA A 271 22.47 -16.04 14.98
CA ALA A 271 23.31 -16.59 16.03
C ALA A 271 23.70 -15.54 17.10
N LEU A 272 24.00 -14.29 16.67
CA LEU A 272 24.27 -13.19 17.61
C LEU A 272 23.03 -12.82 18.42
N GLY A 273 21.84 -12.88 17.80
CA GLY A 273 20.58 -12.70 18.53
C GLY A 273 20.37 -13.75 19.62
N VAL A 274 20.56 -15.02 19.25
CA VAL A 274 20.46 -16.15 20.19
C VAL A 274 21.53 -16.04 21.28
N ALA A 275 22.78 -15.75 20.92
CA ALA A 275 23.86 -15.56 21.86
C ALA A 275 23.62 -14.38 22.82
N GLY A 276 23.04 -13.27 22.30
CA GLY A 276 22.65 -12.14 23.13
C GLY A 276 21.60 -12.50 24.18
N VAL A 277 20.55 -13.24 23.75
CA VAL A 277 19.53 -13.77 24.68
C VAL A 277 20.15 -14.73 25.69
N ALA A 278 21.03 -15.62 25.25
CA ALA A 278 21.72 -16.55 26.15
C ALA A 278 22.63 -15.83 27.17
N LEU A 279 23.38 -14.79 26.72
CA LEU A 279 24.23 -13.98 27.61
C LEU A 279 23.42 -13.25 28.69
N VAL A 280 22.28 -12.64 28.30
CA VAL A 280 21.37 -12.00 29.27
C VAL A 280 20.86 -13.01 30.27
N GLY A 281 20.59 -14.27 29.82
CA GLY A 281 20.16 -15.35 30.69
C GLY A 281 21.19 -15.86 31.66
N LEU A 282 22.43 -15.88 31.24
CA LEU A 282 23.53 -16.26 32.12
C LEU A 282 23.83 -15.18 33.19
N TRP A 283 23.64 -13.89 32.78
CA TRP A 283 23.88 -12.78 33.70
C TRP A 283 22.73 -12.54 34.69
N SER A 284 21.51 -12.75 34.26
CA SER A 284 20.31 -12.53 35.07
C SER A 284 19.23 -13.56 34.70
N PRO A 285 19.28 -14.78 35.27
CA PRO A 285 18.31 -15.84 34.99
C PRO A 285 16.87 -15.39 35.24
N ASP A 286 16.64 -14.61 36.31
CA ASP A 286 15.33 -14.07 36.69
C ASP A 286 14.79 -13.10 35.64
N LEU A 287 15.65 -12.29 35.02
CA LEU A 287 15.28 -11.41 33.93
C LEU A 287 14.86 -12.19 32.68
N ILE A 288 15.54 -13.30 32.37
CA ILE A 288 15.11 -14.17 31.25
C ILE A 288 13.83 -14.90 31.62
N TRP A 289 13.70 -15.40 32.82
CA TRP A 289 12.50 -16.10 33.22
C TRP A 289 11.29 -15.15 33.17
N GLN A 290 11.39 -13.97 33.76
CA GLN A 290 10.38 -12.93 33.69
C GLN A 290 10.17 -12.41 32.26
N SER A 291 11.25 -12.20 31.49
CA SER A 291 11.16 -11.78 30.08
C SER A 291 10.61 -12.88 29.20
N THR A 292 11.00 -14.14 29.42
CA THR A 292 10.49 -15.30 28.67
C THR A 292 9.03 -15.55 28.99
N GLU A 293 8.62 -15.36 30.23
CA GLU A 293 7.24 -15.46 30.64
C GLU A 293 6.39 -14.30 30.13
N SER A 294 6.93 -13.07 30.16
CA SER A 294 6.33 -11.88 29.57
C SER A 294 6.30 -11.98 28.04
N VAL A 295 7.38 -12.37 27.37
CA VAL A 295 7.42 -12.61 25.93
C VAL A 295 6.47 -13.74 25.53
N ASN A 296 6.45 -14.83 26.30
CA ASN A 296 5.58 -15.96 26.03
C ASN A 296 4.10 -15.60 26.27
N SER A 297 3.79 -14.93 27.38
CA SER A 297 2.42 -14.54 27.71
C SER A 297 1.91 -13.39 26.84
N GLU A 298 2.73 -12.34 26.60
CA GLU A 298 2.27 -11.13 25.93
C GLU A 298 2.56 -11.12 24.43
N LEU A 299 3.72 -11.61 23.97
CA LEU A 299 4.09 -11.58 22.55
C LEU A 299 3.60 -12.84 21.82
N ILE A 300 3.73 -14.02 22.44
CA ILE A 300 3.34 -15.28 21.80
C ILE A 300 1.86 -15.58 22.01
N TYR A 301 1.34 -15.42 23.21
CA TYR A 301 -0.05 -15.77 23.54
C TYR A 301 -1.01 -14.59 23.74
N LYS A 302 -0.52 -13.33 23.77
CA LYS A 302 -1.33 -12.12 24.02
C LYS A 302 -2.30 -12.26 25.21
N GLY A 303 -1.83 -12.85 26.32
CA GLY A 303 -2.62 -13.09 27.53
C GLY A 303 -3.52 -14.35 27.50
N HIS A 304 -3.59 -15.09 26.38
CA HIS A 304 -4.47 -16.26 26.22
C HIS A 304 -3.67 -17.57 26.14
N ARG A 305 -2.83 -17.83 27.12
CA ARG A 305 -1.91 -18.99 27.14
C ARG A 305 -2.64 -20.34 27.02
N GLU A 306 -3.84 -20.46 27.60
CA GLU A 306 -4.64 -21.67 27.57
C GLU A 306 -5.29 -21.97 26.21
N LYS A 307 -5.49 -20.96 25.37
CA LYS A 307 -6.21 -21.05 24.08
C LYS A 307 -5.29 -21.18 22.87
N GLY A 308 -3.96 -21.12 23.05
CA GLY A 308 -2.97 -21.31 21.97
C GLY A 308 -2.57 -20.03 21.22
N LEU A 309 -1.67 -20.19 20.23
CA LEU A 309 -1.02 -19.11 19.49
C LEU A 309 -1.98 -18.21 18.69
N LEU A 310 -3.10 -18.75 18.24
CA LEU A 310 -4.08 -18.09 17.39
C LEU A 310 -5.33 -17.62 18.14
N ALA A 311 -5.38 -17.79 19.46
CA ALA A 311 -6.56 -17.46 20.27
C ALA A 311 -7.13 -16.06 20.02
N SER A 312 -6.25 -15.06 19.85
CA SER A 312 -6.67 -13.68 19.53
C SER A 312 -7.26 -13.51 18.13
N ARG A 313 -7.17 -14.52 17.27
CA ARG A 313 -7.67 -14.52 15.87
C ARG A 313 -8.83 -15.51 15.67
N GLU A 314 -9.06 -16.42 16.61
CA GLU A 314 -10.06 -17.47 16.49
C GLU A 314 -11.47 -16.89 16.38
N GLU A 315 -11.84 -15.96 17.25
CA GLU A 315 -13.15 -15.31 17.23
C GLU A 315 -13.39 -14.50 15.94
N PRO A 316 -12.48 -13.57 15.51
CA PRO A 316 -12.63 -12.88 14.24
C PRO A 316 -12.72 -13.82 13.04
N TRP A 317 -11.91 -14.90 13.01
CA TRP A 317 -11.91 -15.83 11.89
C TRP A 317 -13.17 -16.69 11.86
N ASN A 318 -13.66 -17.18 12.98
CA ASN A 318 -14.91 -17.93 13.06
C ASN A 318 -16.11 -17.10 12.63
N ALA A 319 -16.17 -15.84 13.06
CA ALA A 319 -17.19 -14.91 12.63
C ALA A 319 -17.10 -14.61 11.11
N THR A 320 -15.89 -14.51 10.57
CA THR A 320 -15.65 -14.32 9.13
C THR A 320 -16.12 -15.55 8.34
N MET A 321 -15.79 -16.76 8.82
CA MET A 321 -16.22 -18.02 8.18
C MET A 321 -17.73 -18.18 8.19
N ALA A 322 -18.41 -17.79 9.28
CA ALA A 322 -19.87 -17.82 9.35
C ALA A 322 -20.50 -16.93 8.27
N THR A 323 -20.01 -15.68 8.13
CA THR A 323 -20.49 -14.76 7.08
C THR A 323 -20.20 -15.29 5.65
N ILE A 324 -19.04 -15.93 5.43
CA ILE A 324 -18.71 -16.54 4.13
C ILE A 324 -19.69 -17.69 3.83
N GLN A 325 -20.09 -18.48 4.82
CA GLN A 325 -21.08 -19.56 4.64
C GLN A 325 -22.48 -19.02 4.30
N GLU A 326 -22.85 -17.86 4.87
CA GLU A 326 -24.14 -17.21 4.56
C GLU A 326 -24.14 -16.58 3.15
N HIS A 327 -23.01 -16.04 2.69
CA HIS A 327 -22.89 -15.34 1.41
C HIS A 327 -21.72 -15.85 0.54
N PRO A 328 -21.70 -17.14 0.14
CA PRO A 328 -20.51 -17.79 -0.41
C PRO A 328 -20.09 -17.26 -1.79
N PHE A 329 -21.01 -16.84 -2.66
CA PHE A 329 -20.69 -16.54 -4.05
C PHE A 329 -20.31 -15.07 -4.31
N LEU A 330 -21.09 -14.12 -3.81
CA LEU A 330 -20.89 -12.68 -4.05
C LEU A 330 -20.39 -11.92 -2.81
N GLY A 331 -20.31 -12.60 -1.67
CA GLY A 331 -19.89 -12.01 -0.40
C GLY A 331 -20.95 -11.10 0.24
N GLY A 332 -20.62 -10.54 1.40
CA GLY A 332 -21.50 -9.65 2.17
C GLY A 332 -21.42 -8.17 1.78
N GLY A 333 -20.57 -7.83 0.78
CA GLY A 333 -20.35 -6.46 0.30
C GLY A 333 -18.94 -5.94 0.57
N PHE A 334 -18.33 -5.34 -0.44
CA PHE A 334 -16.93 -4.92 -0.38
C PHE A 334 -16.63 -3.96 0.77
N GLY A 335 -15.77 -4.40 1.68
CA GLY A 335 -15.33 -3.63 2.83
C GLY A 335 -16.39 -3.44 3.93
N THR A 336 -17.55 -4.11 3.85
CA THR A 336 -18.60 -4.10 4.87
C THR A 336 -18.76 -5.50 5.45
N THR A 337 -19.34 -5.59 6.66
CA THR A 337 -19.67 -6.87 7.30
C THR A 337 -21.17 -6.99 7.48
N ALA A 338 -21.72 -8.18 7.25
CA ALA A 338 -23.15 -8.45 7.32
C ALA A 338 -23.72 -8.42 8.77
N THR A 339 -22.86 -8.53 9.79
CA THR A 339 -23.24 -8.73 11.19
C THR A 339 -23.62 -7.45 11.93
N GLY A 340 -24.00 -6.39 11.25
CA GLY A 340 -24.42 -5.13 11.87
C GLY A 340 -25.93 -5.01 12.05
N ALA A 341 -26.63 -6.02 12.59
CA ALA A 341 -28.07 -5.96 12.75
C ALA A 341 -28.55 -4.80 13.67
N ASP A 342 -27.69 -4.32 14.56
CA ASP A 342 -28.00 -3.27 15.54
C ASP A 342 -27.20 -1.97 15.37
N SER A 343 -26.31 -1.89 14.40
CA SER A 343 -25.53 -0.68 14.17
C SER A 343 -26.33 0.30 13.31
N ASP A 344 -26.65 1.40 13.91
CA ASP A 344 -27.35 2.56 13.38
C ASP A 344 -27.36 2.69 11.85
N ARG A 345 -28.49 2.37 11.24
CA ARG A 345 -28.79 2.68 9.83
C ARG A 345 -28.61 4.17 9.48
N ASN A 346 -28.36 4.99 10.50
CA ASN A 346 -28.16 6.43 10.46
C ASN A 346 -26.71 6.87 10.66
N ALA A 347 -25.72 5.95 10.70
CA ALA A 347 -24.31 6.34 10.78
C ALA A 347 -23.98 7.23 9.59
N SER A 348 -23.59 8.47 9.85
CA SER A 348 -23.23 9.45 8.84
C SER A 348 -22.09 8.87 7.98
N THR A 349 -22.24 8.91 6.67
CA THR A 349 -21.43 8.26 5.63
C THR A 349 -19.91 8.52 5.74
N PHE A 350 -19.50 9.52 6.52
CA PHE A 350 -18.11 9.96 6.63
C PHE A 350 -17.53 9.96 8.04
N ALA A 351 -18.35 9.93 9.08
CA ALA A 351 -17.86 10.21 10.44
C ALA A 351 -17.53 8.97 11.27
N THR A 352 -18.24 7.86 11.07
CA THR A 352 -18.00 6.65 11.88
C THR A 352 -18.36 5.40 11.07
N THR A 353 -17.33 4.63 10.68
CA THR A 353 -17.48 3.25 10.22
C THR A 353 -17.66 2.27 11.40
N VAL A 354 -17.95 2.79 12.58
CA VAL A 354 -18.24 1.98 13.77
C VAL A 354 -19.56 1.25 13.51
N GLY A 355 -19.49 -0.06 13.41
CA GLY A 355 -20.64 -0.92 13.19
C GLY A 355 -20.85 -1.46 11.77
N THR A 356 -20.19 -0.90 10.74
CA THR A 356 -20.26 -1.43 9.37
C THR A 356 -19.06 -2.29 8.95
N SER A 357 -18.06 -2.39 9.81
CA SER A 357 -16.86 -3.17 9.57
C SER A 357 -16.30 -3.64 10.91
N ARG A 358 -15.89 -4.92 10.96
CA ARG A 358 -15.18 -5.50 12.08
C ARG A 358 -13.72 -5.73 11.75
N GLU A 359 -12.88 -6.03 12.74
CA GLU A 359 -11.52 -6.53 12.53
C GLU A 359 -11.59 -8.00 12.11
N HIS A 360 -11.03 -8.34 10.96
CA HIS A 360 -10.97 -9.72 10.44
C HIS A 360 -9.65 -10.41 10.83
N GLY A 361 -8.63 -9.61 11.08
CA GLY A 361 -7.29 -10.11 11.40
C GLY A 361 -6.61 -10.93 10.30
N ASN A 362 -7.12 -10.87 9.05
CA ASN A 362 -6.55 -11.49 7.88
C ASN A 362 -7.17 -10.87 6.63
N SER A 363 -6.37 -10.22 5.79
CA SER A 363 -6.86 -9.55 4.56
C SER A 363 -7.44 -10.52 3.53
N TYR A 364 -6.96 -11.74 3.46
CA TYR A 364 -7.41 -12.72 2.47
C TYR A 364 -8.78 -13.30 2.85
N LEU A 365 -9.00 -13.57 4.14
CA LEU A 365 -10.31 -13.98 4.66
C LEU A 365 -11.32 -12.83 4.58
N ALA A 366 -10.90 -11.60 4.95
CA ALA A 366 -11.73 -10.41 4.80
C ALA A 366 -12.17 -10.22 3.35
N LEU A 367 -11.25 -10.39 2.40
CA LEU A 367 -11.55 -10.28 0.99
C LEU A 367 -12.56 -11.33 0.53
N LEU A 368 -12.41 -12.59 0.97
CA LEU A 368 -13.35 -13.66 0.65
C LEU A 368 -14.75 -13.36 1.23
N GLU A 369 -14.84 -12.85 2.45
CA GLU A 369 -16.09 -12.39 3.04
C GLU A 369 -16.72 -11.26 2.23
N TRP A 370 -15.90 -10.29 1.78
CA TRP A 370 -16.42 -9.11 1.09
C TRP A 370 -16.93 -9.40 -0.32
N VAL A 371 -16.23 -10.23 -1.11
CA VAL A 371 -16.53 -10.41 -2.54
C VAL A 371 -16.93 -11.84 -2.91
N GLY A 372 -16.89 -12.78 -1.98
CA GLY A 372 -17.25 -14.18 -2.19
C GLY A 372 -16.30 -14.92 -3.13
N LEU A 373 -16.64 -16.19 -3.39
CA LEU A 373 -15.83 -17.10 -4.21
C LEU A 373 -15.70 -16.65 -5.68
N LEU A 374 -16.71 -16.01 -6.24
CA LEU A 374 -16.65 -15.52 -7.62
C LEU A 374 -15.82 -14.23 -7.72
N GLY A 375 -15.97 -13.33 -6.74
CA GLY A 375 -15.30 -12.05 -6.75
C GLY A 375 -13.83 -12.12 -6.31
N ILE A 376 -13.38 -13.15 -5.58
CA ILE A 376 -12.00 -13.24 -5.09
C ILE A 376 -10.99 -13.54 -6.20
N VAL A 377 -11.40 -14.19 -7.28
CA VAL A 377 -10.52 -14.67 -8.34
C VAL A 377 -9.63 -13.56 -8.93
N PRO A 378 -10.15 -12.40 -9.38
CA PRO A 378 -9.27 -11.34 -9.88
C PRO A 378 -8.31 -10.80 -8.83
N PHE A 379 -8.68 -10.77 -7.56
CA PHE A 379 -7.77 -10.34 -6.48
C PHE A 379 -6.63 -11.34 -6.28
N LEU A 380 -6.91 -12.63 -6.32
CA LEU A 380 -5.86 -13.66 -6.27
C LEU A 380 -4.93 -13.58 -7.46
N LEU A 381 -5.45 -13.31 -8.66
CA LEU A 381 -4.65 -13.09 -9.86
C LEU A 381 -3.78 -11.83 -9.73
N LEU A 382 -4.29 -10.76 -9.13
CA LEU A 382 -3.52 -9.53 -8.88
C LEU A 382 -2.35 -9.79 -7.90
N ILE A 383 -2.62 -10.52 -6.81
CA ILE A 383 -1.62 -10.91 -5.82
C ILE A 383 -0.59 -11.86 -6.44
N ALA A 384 -1.03 -12.85 -7.21
CA ALA A 384 -0.14 -13.78 -7.91
C ALA A 384 0.76 -13.05 -8.92
N GLY A 385 0.20 -12.09 -9.67
CA GLY A 385 0.96 -11.24 -10.58
C GLY A 385 2.04 -10.46 -9.83
N LEU A 386 1.73 -9.86 -8.69
CA LEU A 386 2.70 -9.17 -7.85
C LEU A 386 3.77 -10.13 -7.30
N ALA A 387 3.37 -11.33 -6.85
CA ALA A 387 4.32 -12.34 -6.37
C ALA A 387 5.29 -12.81 -7.48
N LEU A 388 4.81 -12.92 -8.72
CA LEU A 388 5.67 -13.23 -9.88
C LEU A 388 6.69 -12.12 -10.15
N GLU A 389 6.31 -10.86 -10.07
CA GLU A 389 7.25 -9.73 -10.22
C GLU A 389 8.31 -9.72 -9.10
N ILE A 390 7.91 -9.99 -7.85
CA ILE A 390 8.82 -10.16 -6.71
C ILE A 390 9.81 -11.32 -6.99
N ALA A 391 9.32 -12.46 -7.49
CA ALA A 391 10.15 -13.60 -7.82
C ALA A 391 11.14 -13.29 -8.97
N VAL A 392 10.77 -12.46 -9.94
CA VAL A 392 11.68 -11.99 -11.01
C VAL A 392 12.82 -11.16 -10.42
N VAL A 393 12.52 -10.25 -9.47
CA VAL A 393 13.57 -9.49 -8.77
C VAL A 393 14.47 -10.39 -7.95
N GLY A 394 13.92 -11.39 -7.26
CA GLY A 394 14.71 -12.39 -6.53
C GLY A 394 15.69 -13.15 -7.43
N ARG A 395 15.24 -13.60 -8.62
CA ARG A 395 16.09 -14.25 -9.61
C ARG A 395 17.17 -13.32 -10.18
N TYR A 396 16.83 -12.05 -10.42
CA TYR A 396 17.79 -11.04 -10.82
C TYR A 396 18.90 -10.90 -9.78
N MET A 397 18.56 -10.71 -8.49
CA MET A 397 19.55 -10.62 -7.41
C MET A 397 20.46 -11.84 -7.34
N GLN A 398 19.91 -13.06 -7.47
CA GLN A 398 20.68 -14.30 -7.41
C GLN A 398 21.67 -14.45 -8.57
N ARG A 399 21.36 -13.86 -9.74
CA ARG A 399 22.20 -13.93 -10.94
C ARG A 399 23.27 -12.84 -10.96
N THR A 400 22.89 -11.60 -10.62
CA THR A 400 23.78 -10.44 -10.74
C THR A 400 24.54 -10.14 -9.46
N LEU A 401 24.03 -10.57 -8.30
CA LEU A 401 24.49 -10.20 -6.96
C LEU A 401 24.49 -8.67 -6.73
N ASP A 402 23.74 -7.93 -7.55
CA ASP A 402 23.55 -6.50 -7.42
C ASP A 402 22.45 -6.21 -6.38
N GLY A 403 22.84 -5.61 -5.25
CA GLY A 403 21.93 -5.18 -4.18
C GLY A 403 21.47 -3.74 -4.31
N THR A 404 21.88 -2.99 -5.35
CA THR A 404 21.61 -1.55 -5.47
C THR A 404 20.45 -1.21 -6.40
N HIS A 405 19.94 -2.22 -7.15
CA HIS A 405 18.88 -2.01 -8.13
C HIS A 405 17.57 -1.52 -7.50
N PRO A 406 16.89 -0.49 -8.07
CA PRO A 406 15.69 0.13 -7.50
C PRO A 406 14.48 -0.79 -7.35
N ALA A 407 14.37 -1.87 -8.11
CA ALA A 407 13.30 -2.86 -7.93
C ALA A 407 13.39 -3.63 -6.59
N ILE A 408 14.57 -3.72 -5.99
CA ILE A 408 14.79 -4.53 -4.78
C ILE A 408 13.99 -4.00 -3.58
N PRO A 409 14.12 -2.73 -3.15
CA PRO A 409 13.36 -2.23 -2.02
C PRO A 409 11.86 -2.21 -2.28
N LEU A 410 11.42 -2.00 -3.53
CA LEU A 410 10.01 -2.09 -3.91
C LEU A 410 9.49 -3.52 -3.71
N ALA A 411 10.25 -4.54 -4.16
CA ALA A 411 9.91 -5.94 -3.96
C ALA A 411 9.92 -6.34 -2.47
N MET A 412 10.86 -5.83 -1.68
CA MET A 412 10.93 -6.08 -0.25
C MET A 412 9.69 -5.54 0.47
N VAL A 413 9.27 -4.31 0.19
CA VAL A 413 8.06 -3.70 0.78
C VAL A 413 6.81 -4.45 0.35
N CYS A 414 6.68 -4.79 -0.93
CA CYS A 414 5.52 -5.55 -1.43
C CYS A 414 5.45 -6.94 -0.79
N LEU A 415 6.56 -7.66 -0.70
CA LEU A 415 6.62 -8.98 -0.05
C LEU A 415 6.26 -8.89 1.43
N ALA A 416 6.85 -7.93 2.16
CA ALA A 416 6.53 -7.68 3.56
C ALA A 416 5.04 -7.35 3.74
N GLY A 417 4.46 -6.58 2.82
CA GLY A 417 3.05 -6.25 2.79
C GLY A 417 2.15 -7.47 2.60
N LEU A 418 2.46 -8.33 1.63
CA LEU A 418 1.71 -9.57 1.41
C LEU A 418 1.76 -10.51 2.61
N VAL A 419 2.92 -10.63 3.27
CA VAL A 419 3.07 -11.44 4.49
C VAL A 419 2.33 -10.83 5.67
N GLY A 420 2.45 -9.52 5.89
CA GLY A 420 1.74 -8.82 6.97
C GLY A 420 0.22 -8.91 6.84
N ALA A 421 -0.28 -8.92 5.62
CA ALA A 421 -1.70 -9.05 5.30
C ALA A 421 -2.32 -10.41 5.69
N VAL A 422 -1.51 -11.44 5.95
CA VAL A 422 -2.00 -12.72 6.50
C VAL A 422 -2.54 -12.55 7.93
N PHE A 423 -2.03 -11.55 8.66
CA PHE A 423 -2.36 -11.34 10.08
C PHE A 423 -3.10 -10.02 10.34
N GLU A 424 -3.30 -9.20 9.31
CA GLU A 424 -3.95 -7.89 9.38
C GLU A 424 -4.86 -7.69 8.15
N ASP A 425 -5.94 -6.93 8.26
CA ASP A 425 -6.98 -6.78 7.22
C ASP A 425 -6.90 -5.48 6.41
N TRP A 426 -5.69 -4.95 6.21
CA TRP A 426 -5.49 -3.65 5.55
C TRP A 426 -5.19 -3.71 4.04
N LEU A 427 -4.88 -4.87 3.45
CA LEU A 427 -4.32 -4.95 2.08
C LEU A 427 -5.21 -4.30 1.01
N PHE A 428 -6.53 -4.37 1.14
CA PHE A 428 -7.52 -3.73 0.26
C PHE A 428 -8.40 -2.71 0.99
N ALA A 429 -8.05 -2.37 2.22
CA ALA A 429 -8.72 -1.33 2.99
C ALA A 429 -8.14 0.06 2.64
N VAL A 430 -8.65 0.69 1.57
CA VAL A 430 -8.09 1.94 1.02
C VAL A 430 -8.02 3.08 2.04
N GLY A 431 -8.86 3.04 3.10
CA GLY A 431 -8.76 3.99 4.21
C GLY A 431 -7.47 3.91 5.03
N TYR A 432 -6.69 2.84 4.90
CA TYR A 432 -5.47 2.63 5.66
C TYR A 432 -4.22 2.99 4.84
N TYR A 433 -3.30 3.74 5.44
CA TYR A 433 -2.13 4.29 4.73
C TYR A 433 -1.21 3.22 4.12
N LEU A 434 -1.06 2.03 4.75
CA LEU A 434 -0.25 0.95 4.18
C LEU A 434 -0.85 0.37 2.90
N CYS A 435 -2.19 0.30 2.79
CA CYS A 435 -2.85 -0.11 1.55
C CYS A 435 -2.44 0.80 0.39
N VAL A 436 -2.58 2.12 0.57
CA VAL A 436 -2.22 3.12 -0.44
C VAL A 436 -0.73 3.06 -0.78
N PHE A 437 0.12 2.93 0.24
CA PHE A 437 1.57 2.84 0.09
C PHE A 437 1.99 1.60 -0.70
N VAL A 438 1.55 0.42 -0.27
CA VAL A 438 1.95 -0.86 -0.88
C VAL A 438 1.48 -0.96 -2.32
N TRP A 439 0.21 -0.62 -2.62
CA TRP A 439 -0.29 -0.69 -4.00
C TRP A 439 0.34 0.36 -4.91
N SER A 440 0.64 1.56 -4.42
CA SER A 440 1.38 2.55 -5.20
C SER A 440 2.77 2.04 -5.59
N LEU A 441 3.50 1.41 -4.65
CA LEU A 441 4.82 0.84 -4.92
C LEU A 441 4.75 -0.45 -5.74
N ALA A 442 3.68 -1.25 -5.63
CA ALA A 442 3.48 -2.47 -6.40
C ALA A 442 3.41 -2.20 -7.90
N PHE A 443 2.65 -1.19 -8.34
CA PHE A 443 2.60 -0.82 -9.75
C PHE A 443 3.92 -0.22 -10.23
N CYS A 444 4.62 0.53 -9.37
CA CYS A 444 5.98 1.00 -9.69
C CYS A 444 6.96 -0.17 -9.85
N LEU A 445 6.86 -1.21 -9.00
CA LEU A 445 7.66 -2.42 -9.12
C LEU A 445 7.46 -3.09 -10.48
N VAL A 446 6.20 -3.28 -10.91
CA VAL A 446 5.87 -3.89 -12.21
C VAL A 446 6.55 -3.14 -13.36
N ASP A 447 6.57 -1.81 -13.32
CA ASP A 447 7.18 -1.01 -14.37
C ASP A 447 8.70 -1.09 -14.39
N VAL A 448 9.31 -0.95 -13.22
CA VAL A 448 10.77 -1.04 -13.08
C VAL A 448 11.26 -2.44 -13.47
N THR A 449 10.54 -3.49 -13.09
CA THR A 449 10.88 -4.87 -13.43
C THR A 449 10.82 -5.11 -14.94
N ARG A 450 9.74 -4.68 -15.58
CA ARG A 450 9.57 -4.87 -17.04
C ARG A 450 10.60 -4.14 -17.87
N ARG A 451 11.03 -2.96 -17.45
CA ARG A 451 12.00 -2.14 -18.21
C ARG A 451 13.44 -2.59 -18.03
N ALA A 452 13.84 -2.82 -16.80
CA ALA A 452 15.24 -3.01 -16.46
C ALA A 452 15.64 -4.49 -16.30
N ILE A 453 14.74 -5.34 -15.85
CA ILE A 453 15.06 -6.71 -15.44
C ILE A 453 14.57 -7.76 -16.44
N ALA A 454 13.37 -7.62 -16.97
CA ALA A 454 12.78 -8.61 -17.87
C ALA A 454 13.63 -8.93 -19.11
N PRO A 455 14.35 -7.97 -19.72
CA PRO A 455 15.26 -8.27 -20.82
C PRO A 455 16.48 -9.12 -20.41
N MET A 456 16.90 -9.07 -19.14
CA MET A 456 18.10 -9.74 -18.61
C MET A 456 17.83 -11.13 -18.05
N VAL A 457 16.58 -11.45 -17.77
CA VAL A 457 16.17 -12.73 -17.17
C VAL A 457 15.37 -13.52 -18.20
N PRO A 458 15.97 -14.52 -18.89
CA PRO A 458 15.19 -15.40 -19.76
C PRO A 458 14.18 -16.16 -18.90
N VAL A 459 12.92 -15.83 -19.09
CA VAL A 459 11.82 -16.49 -18.39
C VAL A 459 11.49 -17.75 -19.17
N ASN A 460 11.87 -18.92 -18.66
CA ASN A 460 11.45 -20.20 -19.23
C ASN A 460 9.93 -20.47 -19.08
N PHE A 461 9.23 -19.56 -18.40
CA PHE A 461 7.78 -19.45 -18.40
C PHE A 461 7.34 -18.23 -19.24
N ARG A 462 7.70 -18.23 -20.52
CA ARG A 462 6.85 -17.52 -21.47
C ARG A 462 5.58 -18.34 -21.62
N VAL A 463 4.58 -18.05 -20.79
CA VAL A 463 3.22 -18.06 -21.30
C VAL A 463 3.31 -17.18 -22.55
N SER A 464 3.13 -17.79 -23.69
CA SER A 464 3.24 -17.14 -25.00
C SER A 464 2.64 -15.75 -24.87
N PRO A 465 3.40 -14.67 -25.13
CA PRO A 465 2.76 -13.38 -25.20
C PRO A 465 1.70 -13.57 -26.28
N TRP A 466 0.44 -13.32 -25.92
CA TRP A 466 -0.58 -13.15 -26.92
C TRP A 466 0.05 -12.34 -28.01
N LYS A 467 0.25 -12.98 -29.19
CA LYS A 467 0.85 -12.33 -30.35
C LYS A 467 0.14 -11.00 -30.44
N ARG A 468 0.90 -9.91 -30.30
CA ARG A 468 0.40 -8.58 -30.54
C ARG A 468 -0.24 -8.65 -31.91
N ALA A 469 -1.57 -8.69 -31.99
CA ALA A 469 -2.22 -8.37 -33.23
C ALA A 469 -1.77 -6.93 -33.52
N PRO A 470 -1.11 -6.68 -34.65
CA PRO A 470 -0.84 -5.33 -35.06
C PRO A 470 -2.21 -4.70 -35.33
N PHE A 471 -2.70 -3.89 -34.43
CA PHE A 471 -3.66 -2.87 -34.79
C PHE A 471 -2.87 -1.93 -35.72
N GLY A 472 -2.89 -2.30 -37.00
CA GLY A 472 -2.36 -1.49 -38.06
C GLY A 472 -3.20 -0.23 -38.17
N PHE A 473 -2.66 0.86 -37.66
CA PHE A 473 -2.88 2.17 -38.23
C PHE A 473 -1.62 2.52 -39.00
N GLY A 474 -1.76 2.45 -40.34
CA GLY A 474 -0.73 2.86 -41.26
C GLY A 474 -0.37 4.31 -41.04
N ALA A 475 0.89 4.56 -40.97
CA ALA A 475 1.52 5.80 -41.38
C ALA A 475 2.83 5.43 -42.06
N ASP A 476 2.72 5.19 -43.39
CA ASP A 476 3.80 5.38 -44.31
C ASP A 476 4.28 6.82 -44.18
N ALA A 477 5.44 7.01 -43.63
CA ALA A 477 6.23 8.21 -43.85
C ALA A 477 7.67 7.75 -44.05
N GLY A 478 8.01 7.62 -45.34
CA GLY A 478 9.36 7.40 -45.79
C GLY A 478 10.31 8.46 -45.23
N LEU A 479 11.36 7.97 -44.60
CA LEU A 479 12.61 8.72 -44.45
C LEU A 479 13.74 7.86 -44.99
N SER A 480 14.23 8.28 -46.16
CA SER A 480 15.45 7.81 -46.81
C SER A 480 16.67 7.95 -45.90
N PRO A 481 17.66 7.07 -46.03
CA PRO A 481 18.92 7.23 -45.32
C PRO A 481 19.75 8.32 -45.98
N LEU A 482 20.16 9.33 -45.24
CA LEU A 482 21.25 10.21 -45.63
C LEU A 482 22.57 9.55 -45.20
N GLU A 483 23.27 9.09 -46.19
CA GLU A 483 24.70 8.88 -46.23
C GLU A 483 25.47 10.18 -45.94
N HIS A 484 26.71 10.01 -45.49
CA HIS A 484 27.90 10.90 -45.49
C HIS A 484 28.12 11.80 -44.27
N ARG A 485 29.19 11.63 -43.78
CA ARG A 485 30.67 11.79 -43.64
C ARG A 485 31.04 12.11 -42.21
#